data_9323ad8ce2bdbf91315729cb9600f057
#
_entry.id   9323ad8ce2bdbf91315729cb9600f057
#
_cell.length_a   1.000
_cell.length_b   1.000
_cell.length_c   1.000
_cell.angle_alpha   90.00
_cell.angle_beta   90.00
_cell.angle_gamma   90.00
#
_symmetry.space_group_name_H-M   'P 1'
#
loop_
_entity.id
_entity.type
_entity.pdbx_description
1 polymer ?
#
loop_
_entity_poly.entity_id
_entity_poly.type
_entity_poly.pdbx_seq_one_letter_code
_entity_poly.pdbx_strand_id
1 'polypeptide(L)'
;MISRRKALRAGAGLAALATVGAPSILHAQTKTLKITTWGGKWGEVMKATVLPAFEKEFKCTVSADQAFPFLPKLQVSSKNDPIYDVLHTNSNEQWNAVVEGLVMNKITAKEVPNIADVYAYAVSDKIVGVTIFTSAIGLGYRTDKGLAKPTSWKDLADPKLAGARGGYLIPVNSLGQAHLMMLGKVYGKGLTDLDAAYKALEALKPIKLVDFTGQMEKMLLSAEVSMGVIHDSGVYRYEGANMQPVDFASPSEGVMALEQVLNVTPGSKVKELAFAYIDYMLRPDVQKLLAEAVWYSPANKKVKLDAKYDAKLLTTPEKVAALIQPDWKWYNARREDIDARVTKILKG
;
A
#
# COMPACT_ATOMS: atom_id res chain seq x y z
N MET A 1 91.00 -14.17 22.94
CA MET A 1 89.68 -14.72 22.59
C MET A 1 88.75 -14.53 23.79
N ILE A 2 87.89 -13.52 23.75
CA ILE A 2 86.96 -13.21 24.83
C ILE A 2 85.59 -13.74 24.41
N SER A 3 85.07 -14.61 25.23
CA SER A 3 83.89 -15.45 25.08
C SER A 3 82.61 -14.58 25.03
N ARG A 4 81.75 -14.84 24.04
CA ARG A 4 80.45 -14.21 23.75
C ARG A 4 79.35 -14.39 24.83
N ARG A 5 79.69 -14.83 26.05
CA ARG A 5 78.73 -15.15 27.10
C ARG A 5 78.61 -14.17 28.24
N LYS A 6 79.24 -13.00 28.20
CA LYS A 6 79.21 -11.99 29.29
C LYS A 6 78.54 -10.65 28.95
N ALA A 7 77.83 -10.54 27.85
CA ALA A 7 77.16 -9.28 27.43
C ALA A 7 75.62 -9.26 27.59
N LEU A 8 75.02 -10.16 28.39
CA LEU A 8 73.57 -10.31 28.50
C LEU A 8 73.04 -10.18 29.96
N ARG A 9 73.68 -9.33 30.76
CA ARG A 9 73.14 -9.04 32.12
C ARG A 9 73.36 -7.57 32.51
N ALA A 10 72.82 -6.65 31.71
CA ALA A 10 72.61 -5.25 32.17
C ALA A 10 71.62 -4.61 31.22
N GLY A 11 70.37 -4.45 31.65
CA GLY A 11 69.38 -3.74 30.86
C GLY A 11 67.93 -4.15 31.11
N ALA A 12 67.58 -4.59 32.30
CA ALA A 12 66.20 -4.67 32.72
C ALA A 12 65.80 -3.43 33.53
N GLY A 13 65.55 -2.37 32.87
CA GLY A 13 65.09 -1.10 33.42
C GLY A 13 63.81 -0.65 32.74
N LEU A 14 62.71 -0.75 33.46
CA LEU A 14 61.40 -0.05 33.32
C LEU A 14 61.15 0.69 32.01
N ALA A 15 60.27 0.15 31.17
CA ALA A 15 59.33 0.93 30.33
C ALA A 15 57.97 0.36 30.58
N ALA A 16 57.31 0.81 31.68
CA ALA A 16 55.86 0.75 31.81
C ALA A 16 55.27 1.75 30.82
N LEU A 17 55.07 1.31 29.57
CA LEU A 17 54.20 2.01 28.63
C LEU A 17 52.79 1.91 29.13
N ALA A 18 52.30 3.02 29.81
CA ALA A 18 50.93 3.25 30.00
C ALA A 18 50.25 3.25 28.62
N THR A 19 49.64 2.13 28.24
CA THR A 19 48.64 2.12 27.16
C THR A 19 47.45 2.90 27.69
N VAL A 20 47.45 4.23 27.47
CA VAL A 20 46.26 5.04 27.50
C VAL A 20 45.35 4.42 26.43
N GLY A 21 44.44 3.59 26.90
CA GLY A 21 43.39 3.05 26.04
C GLY A 21 42.65 4.25 25.45
N ALA A 22 42.87 4.54 24.17
CA ALA A 22 42.01 5.46 23.46
C ALA A 22 40.57 4.98 23.68
N PRO A 23 39.65 5.84 24.09
CA PRO A 23 38.26 5.43 24.19
C PRO A 23 37.89 4.90 22.82
N SER A 24 37.60 3.60 22.73
CA SER A 24 36.98 3.02 21.56
C SER A 24 35.65 3.75 21.42
N ILE A 25 35.60 4.69 20.50
CA ILE A 25 34.33 5.28 20.03
C ILE A 25 33.59 4.09 19.45
N LEU A 26 32.77 3.44 20.27
CA LEU A 26 31.77 2.51 19.76
C LEU A 26 30.90 3.36 18.86
N HIS A 27 31.17 3.32 17.57
CA HIS A 27 30.23 3.81 16.59
C HIS A 27 28.99 2.94 16.78
N ALA A 28 27.96 3.48 17.43
CA ALA A 28 26.68 2.81 17.51
C ALA A 28 26.29 2.54 16.06
N GLN A 29 26.25 1.26 15.70
CA GLN A 29 25.95 0.82 14.34
C GLN A 29 24.59 1.43 13.98
N THR A 30 24.56 2.27 12.96
CA THR A 30 23.33 2.94 12.51
C THR A 30 22.29 1.86 12.21
N LYS A 31 21.16 1.89 12.89
CA LYS A 31 20.09 0.92 12.70
C LYS A 31 19.54 1.06 11.29
N THR A 32 19.34 -0.05 10.60
CA THR A 32 18.70 -0.08 9.28
C THR A 32 17.26 -0.60 9.44
N LEU A 33 16.30 0.18 8.97
CA LEU A 33 14.90 -0.20 8.86
C LEU A 33 14.65 -0.74 7.44
N LYS A 34 14.18 -1.98 7.34
CA LYS A 34 13.87 -2.64 6.06
C LYS A 34 12.36 -2.56 5.82
N ILE A 35 11.95 -1.85 4.79
CA ILE A 35 10.52 -1.66 4.48
C ILE A 35 10.19 -2.10 3.06
N THR A 36 8.93 -2.42 2.82
CA THR A 36 8.38 -2.43 1.46
C THR A 36 7.70 -1.09 1.17
N THR A 37 7.66 -0.69 -0.09
CA THR A 37 6.94 0.52 -0.52
C THR A 37 6.59 0.42 -2.01
N TRP A 38 5.58 1.19 -2.44
CA TRP A 38 5.22 1.21 -3.85
C TRP A 38 6.24 1.96 -4.70
N GLY A 39 6.31 1.60 -5.99
CA GLY A 39 7.07 2.32 -7.00
C GLY A 39 6.30 3.51 -7.60
N GLY A 40 6.70 3.92 -8.82
CA GLY A 40 6.08 5.03 -9.54
C GLY A 40 6.17 6.35 -8.77
N LYS A 41 5.18 7.24 -8.96
CA LYS A 41 5.17 8.56 -8.31
C LYS A 41 5.24 8.52 -6.79
N TRP A 42 4.59 7.54 -6.16
CA TRP A 42 4.72 7.30 -4.73
C TRP A 42 6.18 7.07 -4.34
N GLY A 43 6.84 6.10 -4.99
CA GLY A 43 8.23 5.74 -4.70
C GLY A 43 9.22 6.89 -4.95
N GLU A 44 8.97 7.73 -5.95
CA GLU A 44 9.76 8.93 -6.22
C GLU A 44 9.69 9.91 -5.05
N VAL A 45 8.49 10.21 -4.55
CA VAL A 45 8.28 11.13 -3.42
C VAL A 45 8.85 10.57 -2.12
N MET A 46 8.62 9.28 -1.87
CA MET A 46 9.21 8.59 -0.71
C MET A 46 10.73 8.73 -0.71
N LYS A 47 11.38 8.37 -1.82
CA LYS A 47 12.85 8.41 -1.95
C LYS A 47 13.43 9.82 -1.91
N ALA A 48 12.74 10.79 -2.52
CA ALA A 48 13.26 12.16 -2.63
C ALA A 48 13.06 12.99 -1.35
N THR A 49 12.01 12.69 -0.57
CA THR A 49 11.58 13.59 0.51
C THR A 49 11.32 12.87 1.83
N VAL A 50 10.43 11.87 1.84
CA VAL A 50 9.92 11.29 3.09
C VAL A 50 10.98 10.47 3.81
N LEU A 51 11.64 9.54 3.10
CA LEU A 51 12.65 8.66 3.71
C LEU A 51 13.89 9.42 4.18
N PRO A 52 14.49 10.36 3.41
CA PRO A 52 15.62 11.15 3.90
C PRO A 52 15.30 11.99 5.13
N ALA A 53 14.08 12.54 5.24
CA ALA A 53 13.66 13.29 6.41
C ALA A 53 13.51 12.38 7.64
N PHE A 54 12.92 11.19 7.47
CA PHE A 54 12.85 10.19 8.52
C PHE A 54 14.23 9.71 8.99
N GLU A 55 15.13 9.37 8.06
CA GLU A 55 16.50 8.93 8.37
C GLU A 55 17.27 9.96 9.19
N LYS A 56 17.15 11.25 8.80
CA LYS A 56 17.78 12.37 9.51
C LYS A 56 17.22 12.50 10.93
N GLU A 57 15.90 12.45 11.10
CA GLU A 57 15.24 12.63 12.39
C GLU A 57 15.55 11.47 13.35
N PHE A 58 15.46 10.23 12.87
CA PHE A 58 15.63 9.04 13.70
C PHE A 58 17.06 8.48 13.71
N LYS A 59 18.01 9.15 13.04
CA LYS A 59 19.43 8.76 12.95
C LYS A 59 19.59 7.28 12.55
N CYS A 60 18.89 6.89 11.50
CA CYS A 60 18.87 5.53 10.96
C CYS A 60 19.09 5.55 9.44
N THR A 61 19.14 4.36 8.83
CA THR A 61 19.02 4.18 7.39
C THR A 61 17.75 3.41 7.06
N VAL A 62 17.17 3.65 5.88
CA VAL A 62 16.00 2.92 5.40
C VAL A 62 16.34 2.18 4.12
N SER A 63 16.15 0.87 4.14
CA SER A 63 16.21 0.02 2.95
C SER A 63 14.79 -0.23 2.45
N ALA A 64 14.42 0.34 1.31
CA ALA A 64 13.07 0.30 0.76
C ALA A 64 13.01 -0.60 -0.48
N ASP A 65 12.33 -1.74 -0.40
CA ASP A 65 12.04 -2.62 -1.55
C ASP A 65 10.77 -2.14 -2.27
N GLN A 66 10.88 -1.89 -3.58
CA GLN A 66 9.78 -1.50 -4.47
C GLN A 66 9.39 -2.62 -5.44
N ALA A 67 10.05 -3.76 -5.38
CA ALA A 67 9.84 -4.87 -6.31
C ALA A 67 8.70 -5.78 -5.85
N PHE A 68 7.47 -5.37 -6.12
CA PHE A 68 6.28 -6.21 -5.91
C PHE A 68 6.35 -7.53 -6.73
N PRO A 69 5.83 -8.67 -6.24
CA PRO A 69 5.06 -8.88 -5.01
C PRO A 69 5.95 -9.06 -3.76
N PHE A 70 5.50 -8.53 -2.60
CA PHE A 70 6.26 -8.55 -1.36
C PHE A 70 5.98 -9.78 -0.49
N LEU A 71 4.71 -10.19 -0.42
CA LEU A 71 4.29 -11.28 0.47
C LEU A 71 5.03 -12.60 0.19
N PRO A 72 5.20 -13.08 -1.05
CA PRO A 72 5.97 -14.28 -1.33
C PRO A 72 7.43 -14.22 -0.84
N LYS A 73 8.07 -13.06 -0.93
CA LYS A 73 9.42 -12.85 -0.41
C LYS A 73 9.48 -12.94 1.12
N LEU A 74 8.46 -12.38 1.79
CA LEU A 74 8.36 -12.45 3.25
C LEU A 74 8.07 -13.89 3.72
N GLN A 75 7.23 -14.64 2.99
CA GLN A 75 6.87 -16.04 3.28
C GLN A 75 8.08 -16.97 3.32
N VAL A 76 9.06 -16.79 2.41
CA VAL A 76 10.27 -17.62 2.37
C VAL A 76 11.37 -17.12 3.30
N SER A 77 11.20 -15.97 3.95
CA SER A 77 12.17 -15.43 4.89
C SER A 77 12.02 -16.05 6.28
N SER A 78 13.06 -15.96 7.10
CA SER A 78 12.98 -16.40 8.49
C SER A 78 12.01 -15.55 9.30
N LYS A 79 11.07 -16.18 10.02
CA LYS A 79 10.16 -15.47 10.93
C LYS A 79 10.88 -14.79 12.09
N ASN A 80 12.08 -15.28 12.48
CA ASN A 80 12.88 -14.72 13.58
C ASN A 80 13.86 -13.62 13.13
N ASP A 81 14.10 -13.53 11.82
CA ASP A 81 14.90 -12.48 11.18
C ASP A 81 14.33 -12.21 9.79
N PRO A 82 13.18 -11.49 9.71
CA PRO A 82 12.49 -11.28 8.47
C PRO A 82 13.26 -10.31 7.56
N ILE A 83 13.09 -10.48 6.25
CA ILE A 83 13.71 -9.57 5.27
C ILE A 83 13.13 -8.16 5.31
N TYR A 84 11.94 -7.99 5.87
CA TYR A 84 11.30 -6.69 6.08
C TYR A 84 10.93 -6.50 7.55
N ASP A 85 11.11 -5.30 8.07
CA ASP A 85 10.65 -4.87 9.40
C ASP A 85 9.23 -4.31 9.32
N VAL A 86 8.92 -3.59 8.22
CA VAL A 86 7.59 -3.05 7.93
C VAL A 86 7.12 -3.52 6.57
N LEU A 87 5.92 -4.11 6.55
CA LEU A 87 5.21 -4.49 5.33
C LEU A 87 4.19 -3.41 4.96
N HIS A 88 4.38 -2.77 3.80
CA HIS A 88 3.43 -1.86 3.18
C HIS A 88 2.73 -2.58 2.04
N THR A 89 1.44 -2.84 2.19
CA THR A 89 0.59 -3.46 1.16
C THR A 89 -0.86 -2.98 1.27
N ASN A 90 -1.74 -3.51 0.43
CA ASN A 90 -3.17 -3.33 0.58
C ASN A 90 -3.74 -4.27 1.65
N SER A 91 -4.92 -3.95 2.19
CA SER A 91 -5.56 -4.69 3.28
C SER A 91 -5.74 -6.19 3.03
N ASN A 92 -6.03 -6.63 1.80
CA ASN A 92 -6.19 -8.05 1.47
C ASN A 92 -4.91 -8.85 1.71
N GLU A 93 -3.75 -8.30 1.33
CA GLU A 93 -2.46 -8.95 1.56
C GLU A 93 -2.06 -8.97 3.03
N GLN A 94 -2.42 -7.92 3.80
CA GLN A 94 -2.22 -7.89 5.25
C GLN A 94 -3.00 -9.02 5.94
N TRP A 95 -4.24 -9.30 5.50
CA TRP A 95 -5.01 -10.42 6.04
C TRP A 95 -4.36 -11.77 5.74
N ASN A 96 -3.78 -11.98 4.56
CA ASN A 96 -2.99 -13.18 4.26
C ASN A 96 -1.76 -13.27 5.17
N ALA A 97 -1.02 -12.17 5.29
CA ALA A 97 0.19 -12.11 6.08
C ALA A 97 -0.07 -12.42 7.58
N VAL A 98 -1.18 -11.93 8.17
CA VAL A 98 -1.49 -12.18 9.57
C VAL A 98 -1.90 -13.63 9.84
N VAL A 99 -2.64 -14.25 8.94
CA VAL A 99 -3.02 -15.67 9.05
C VAL A 99 -1.79 -16.57 9.12
N GLU A 100 -0.74 -16.20 8.39
CA GLU A 100 0.53 -16.91 8.38
C GLU A 100 1.50 -16.51 9.53
N GLY A 101 1.08 -15.53 10.37
CA GLY A 101 1.90 -15.01 11.47
C GLY A 101 3.11 -14.20 11.02
N LEU A 102 3.05 -13.60 9.82
CA LEU A 102 4.15 -12.82 9.23
C LEU A 102 4.11 -11.35 9.64
N VAL A 103 2.95 -10.85 10.06
CA VAL A 103 2.75 -9.48 10.55
C VAL A 103 1.99 -9.49 11.87
N MET A 104 2.03 -8.39 12.60
CA MET A 104 1.31 -8.24 13.86
C MET A 104 -0.21 -8.22 13.62
N ASN A 105 -0.96 -8.89 14.49
CA ASN A 105 -2.41 -8.92 14.41
C ASN A 105 -3.04 -7.55 14.72
N LYS A 106 -2.43 -6.79 15.62
CA LYS A 106 -2.92 -5.47 16.03
C LYS A 106 -1.78 -4.55 16.45
N ILE A 107 -1.88 -3.30 16.03
CA ILE A 107 -1.04 -2.17 16.48
C ILE A 107 -1.98 -1.15 17.10
N THR A 108 -1.61 -0.56 18.23
CA THR A 108 -2.47 0.36 18.98
C THR A 108 -1.78 1.71 19.18
N ALA A 109 -2.51 2.68 19.73
CA ALA A 109 -1.95 3.98 20.07
C ALA A 109 -0.83 3.92 21.15
N LYS A 110 -0.64 2.78 21.80
CA LYS A 110 0.49 2.57 22.72
C LYS A 110 1.82 2.48 21.96
N GLU A 111 1.83 1.77 20.84
CA GLU A 111 3.00 1.63 19.97
C GLU A 111 3.12 2.79 18.98
N VAL A 112 1.99 3.29 18.48
CA VAL A 112 1.88 4.30 17.42
C VAL A 112 0.91 5.40 17.86
N PRO A 113 1.37 6.45 18.59
CA PRO A 113 0.50 7.48 19.19
C PRO A 113 -0.44 8.17 18.21
N ASN A 114 -0.01 8.47 16.99
CA ASN A 114 -0.82 9.14 15.97
C ASN A 114 -2.05 8.31 15.49
N ILE A 115 -2.18 7.05 15.91
CA ILE A 115 -3.41 6.26 15.71
C ILE A 115 -4.63 6.96 16.39
N ALA A 116 -4.45 7.70 17.46
CA ALA A 116 -5.53 8.44 18.11
C ALA A 116 -6.16 9.50 17.18
N ASP A 117 -5.44 9.94 16.17
CA ASP A 117 -5.84 11.01 15.26
C ASP A 117 -6.36 10.51 13.91
N VAL A 118 -6.38 9.19 13.66
CA VAL A 118 -6.91 8.66 12.40
C VAL A 118 -8.44 8.50 12.43
N TYR A 119 -9.04 8.41 11.27
CA TYR A 119 -10.44 8.01 11.15
C TYR A 119 -10.64 6.57 11.64
N ALA A 120 -11.82 6.28 12.19
CA ALA A 120 -12.13 4.97 12.77
C ALA A 120 -11.94 3.80 11.79
N TYR A 121 -12.19 4.01 10.49
CA TYR A 121 -12.00 2.96 9.48
C TYR A 121 -10.55 2.47 9.41
N ALA A 122 -9.58 3.35 9.65
CA ALA A 122 -8.15 3.05 9.48
C ALA A 122 -7.61 2.01 10.47
N VAL A 123 -8.36 1.76 11.55
CA VAL A 123 -8.03 0.80 12.61
C VAL A 123 -9.24 -0.05 13.01
N SER A 124 -10.21 -0.19 12.09
CA SER A 124 -11.40 -1.03 12.31
C SER A 124 -11.02 -2.51 12.43
N ASP A 125 -11.96 -3.35 12.84
CA ASP A 125 -11.80 -4.80 12.91
C ASP A 125 -11.63 -5.48 11.53
N LYS A 126 -11.88 -4.73 10.46
CA LYS A 126 -11.61 -5.15 9.06
C LYS A 126 -10.18 -4.87 8.60
N ILE A 127 -9.37 -4.19 9.41
CA ILE A 127 -7.99 -3.83 9.09
C ILE A 127 -7.02 -4.60 9.98
N VAL A 128 -5.98 -5.14 9.37
CA VAL A 128 -4.82 -5.72 10.05
C VAL A 128 -3.64 -4.79 9.85
N GLY A 129 -3.09 -4.23 10.93
CA GLY A 129 -2.10 -3.16 10.87
C GLY A 129 -2.74 -1.77 10.95
N VAL A 130 -2.18 -0.78 10.30
CA VAL A 130 -2.62 0.62 10.34
C VAL A 130 -2.76 1.17 8.93
N THR A 131 -3.97 1.59 8.57
CA THR A 131 -4.17 2.31 7.30
C THR A 131 -3.57 3.71 7.39
N ILE A 132 -2.69 4.03 6.46
CA ILE A 132 -2.08 5.36 6.35
C ILE A 132 -2.77 6.24 5.31
N PHE A 133 -3.30 5.64 4.26
CA PHE A 133 -4.04 6.30 3.19
C PHE A 133 -5.15 5.39 2.67
N THR A 134 -6.17 5.97 2.06
CA THR A 134 -7.20 5.24 1.33
C THR A 134 -7.50 5.89 -0.02
N SER A 135 -8.12 5.11 -0.89
CA SER A 135 -8.67 5.54 -2.17
C SER A 135 -10.05 4.91 -2.35
N ALA A 136 -10.89 5.49 -3.20
CA ALA A 136 -12.15 4.91 -3.59
C ALA A 136 -11.99 4.10 -4.89
N ILE A 137 -12.36 2.84 -4.91
CA ILE A 137 -12.46 2.03 -6.13
C ILE A 137 -13.82 2.28 -6.76
N GLY A 138 -13.82 2.81 -7.97
CA GLY A 138 -15.01 3.16 -8.75
C GLY A 138 -14.75 3.01 -10.25
N LEU A 139 -15.33 3.89 -11.06
CA LEU A 139 -15.22 3.87 -12.51
C LEU A 139 -14.45 5.09 -13.02
N GLY A 140 -13.33 4.87 -13.72
CA GLY A 140 -12.70 5.87 -14.56
C GLY A 140 -13.33 5.85 -15.95
N TYR A 141 -13.64 7.01 -16.51
CA TYR A 141 -14.28 7.10 -17.81
C TYR A 141 -13.78 8.31 -18.62
N ARG A 142 -13.84 8.18 -19.92
CA ARG A 142 -13.46 9.24 -20.86
C ARG A 142 -14.62 10.19 -21.13
N THR A 143 -14.40 11.49 -20.91
CA THR A 143 -15.40 12.55 -21.10
C THR A 143 -15.53 12.98 -22.57
N ASP A 144 -14.54 12.65 -23.42
CA ASP A 144 -14.50 12.98 -24.86
C ASP A 144 -15.10 11.92 -25.78
N LYS A 145 -15.62 10.80 -25.22
CA LYS A 145 -16.20 9.70 -26.01
C LYS A 145 -17.73 9.74 -26.09
N GLY A 146 -18.34 10.85 -25.72
CA GLY A 146 -19.80 10.98 -25.71
C GLY A 146 -20.49 10.10 -24.67
N LEU A 147 -19.75 9.61 -23.67
CA LEU A 147 -20.28 8.87 -22.54
C LEU A 147 -20.87 9.84 -21.52
N ALA A 148 -22.06 9.56 -21.03
CA ALA A 148 -22.57 10.21 -19.83
C ALA A 148 -21.68 9.83 -18.63
N LYS A 149 -21.63 10.70 -17.62
CA LYS A 149 -20.99 10.37 -16.35
C LYS A 149 -21.65 9.11 -15.76
N PRO A 150 -20.88 8.05 -15.48
CA PRO A 150 -21.43 6.83 -14.90
C PRO A 150 -22.10 7.09 -13.55
N THR A 151 -23.28 6.55 -13.33
CA THR A 151 -24.07 6.67 -12.09
C THR A 151 -24.27 5.33 -11.40
N SER A 152 -24.01 4.24 -12.10
CA SER A 152 -24.14 2.87 -11.62
C SER A 152 -22.95 2.03 -12.09
N TRP A 153 -22.54 1.03 -11.30
CA TRP A 153 -21.61 0.00 -11.75
C TRP A 153 -22.12 -0.78 -12.96
N LYS A 154 -23.46 -0.80 -13.18
CA LYS A 154 -24.09 -1.42 -14.36
C LYS A 154 -23.73 -0.71 -15.65
N ASP A 155 -23.33 0.56 -15.59
CA ASP A 155 -22.95 1.33 -16.77
C ASP A 155 -21.71 0.74 -17.46
N LEU A 156 -20.84 0.02 -16.73
CA LEU A 156 -19.72 -0.72 -17.31
C LEU A 156 -20.19 -1.85 -18.25
N ALA A 157 -21.42 -2.34 -18.08
CA ALA A 157 -21.99 -3.40 -18.94
C ALA A 157 -22.68 -2.86 -20.21
N ASP A 158 -22.71 -1.53 -20.44
CA ASP A 158 -23.30 -0.94 -21.65
C ASP A 158 -22.71 -1.62 -22.89
N PRO A 159 -23.54 -2.17 -23.80
CA PRO A 159 -23.08 -2.79 -25.04
C PRO A 159 -22.17 -1.90 -25.90
N LYS A 160 -22.35 -0.57 -25.85
CA LYS A 160 -21.49 0.40 -26.54
C LYS A 160 -20.03 0.37 -26.07
N LEU A 161 -19.76 -0.18 -24.90
CA LEU A 161 -18.43 -0.34 -24.35
C LEU A 161 -17.78 -1.70 -24.67
N ALA A 162 -18.44 -2.55 -25.47
CA ALA A 162 -17.87 -3.84 -25.85
C ALA A 162 -16.48 -3.68 -26.47
N GLY A 163 -15.46 -4.31 -25.89
CA GLY A 163 -14.07 -4.17 -26.30
C GLY A 163 -13.36 -2.86 -25.89
N ALA A 164 -14.09 -1.89 -25.31
CA ALA A 164 -13.53 -0.64 -24.78
C ALA A 164 -13.75 -0.47 -23.27
N ARG A 165 -14.19 -1.53 -22.57
CA ARG A 165 -14.28 -1.58 -21.11
C ARG A 165 -13.06 -2.24 -20.52
N GLY A 166 -12.67 -1.78 -19.32
CA GLY A 166 -11.47 -2.25 -18.62
C GLY A 166 -11.74 -2.78 -17.21
N GLY A 167 -10.99 -3.78 -16.81
CA GLY A 167 -11.01 -4.37 -15.48
C GLY A 167 -9.65 -4.93 -15.09
N TYR A 168 -9.59 -5.67 -14.00
CA TYR A 168 -8.36 -6.25 -13.48
C TYR A 168 -8.42 -7.77 -13.47
N LEU A 169 -7.24 -8.38 -13.58
CA LEU A 169 -7.05 -9.81 -13.32
C LEU A 169 -7.30 -10.09 -11.83
N ILE A 170 -8.46 -10.64 -11.53
CA ILE A 170 -8.96 -10.85 -10.18
C ILE A 170 -8.00 -11.66 -9.30
N PRO A 171 -7.37 -12.77 -9.77
CA PRO A 171 -6.47 -13.58 -8.95
C PRO A 171 -5.25 -12.82 -8.40
N VAL A 172 -4.85 -11.74 -9.07
CA VAL A 172 -3.57 -11.05 -8.75
C VAL A 172 -3.73 -9.60 -8.29
N ASN A 173 -4.94 -9.03 -8.41
CA ASN A 173 -5.12 -7.60 -8.15
C ASN A 173 -6.31 -7.30 -7.24
N SER A 174 -6.08 -6.50 -6.17
CA SER A 174 -7.09 -6.10 -5.17
C SER A 174 -8.27 -5.33 -5.77
N LEU A 175 -8.05 -4.54 -6.84
CA LEU A 175 -9.14 -3.81 -7.50
C LEU A 175 -10.07 -4.78 -8.23
N GLY A 176 -9.51 -5.82 -8.86
CA GLY A 176 -10.29 -6.89 -9.48
C GLY A 176 -11.12 -7.67 -8.47
N GLN A 177 -10.50 -7.99 -7.32
CA GLN A 177 -11.18 -8.69 -6.22
C GLN A 177 -12.32 -7.85 -5.62
N ALA A 178 -12.08 -6.56 -5.41
CA ALA A 178 -13.09 -5.62 -4.97
C ALA A 178 -14.22 -5.48 -6.01
N HIS A 179 -13.89 -5.39 -7.30
CA HIS A 179 -14.88 -5.36 -8.37
C HIS A 179 -15.76 -6.61 -8.38
N LEU A 180 -15.17 -7.81 -8.22
CA LEU A 180 -15.96 -9.05 -8.14
C LEU A 180 -16.97 -8.99 -6.99
N MET A 181 -16.58 -8.54 -5.80
CA MET A 181 -17.50 -8.36 -4.68
C MET A 181 -18.58 -7.32 -4.99
N MET A 182 -18.22 -6.21 -5.68
CA MET A 182 -19.21 -5.22 -6.10
C MET A 182 -20.20 -5.79 -7.12
N LEU A 183 -19.78 -6.65 -8.05
CA LEU A 183 -20.72 -7.34 -8.94
C LEU A 183 -21.74 -8.18 -8.16
N GLY A 184 -21.31 -8.87 -7.10
CA GLY A 184 -22.23 -9.58 -6.19
C GLY A 184 -23.25 -8.66 -5.52
N LYS A 185 -22.82 -7.45 -5.10
CA LYS A 185 -23.72 -6.44 -4.52
C LYS A 185 -24.69 -5.86 -5.53
N VAL A 186 -24.22 -5.56 -6.73
CA VAL A 186 -24.96 -4.82 -7.78
C VAL A 186 -25.99 -5.73 -8.49
N TYR A 187 -25.64 -6.98 -8.71
CA TYR A 187 -26.47 -7.94 -9.46
C TYR A 187 -27.12 -9.03 -8.59
N GLY A 188 -26.76 -9.09 -7.31
CA GLY A 188 -27.22 -10.11 -6.38
C GLY A 188 -27.65 -9.54 -5.03
N LYS A 189 -27.44 -10.33 -3.97
CA LYS A 189 -27.93 -10.06 -2.61
C LYS A 189 -26.90 -9.32 -1.73
N GLY A 190 -25.67 -9.10 -2.20
CA GLY A 190 -24.62 -8.43 -1.42
C GLY A 190 -23.21 -8.78 -1.88
N LEU A 191 -22.21 -8.24 -1.20
CA LEU A 191 -20.79 -8.40 -1.54
C LEU A 191 -20.31 -9.86 -1.59
N THR A 192 -21.01 -10.76 -0.93
CA THR A 192 -20.68 -12.18 -0.82
C THR A 192 -21.49 -13.09 -1.77
N ASP A 193 -22.34 -12.52 -2.62
CA ASP A 193 -23.10 -13.27 -3.62
C ASP A 193 -22.23 -13.58 -4.85
N LEU A 194 -21.42 -14.63 -4.72
CA LEU A 194 -20.48 -15.04 -5.77
C LEU A 194 -21.17 -15.56 -7.03
N ASP A 195 -22.35 -16.18 -6.91
CA ASP A 195 -23.07 -16.69 -8.08
C ASP A 195 -23.54 -15.55 -8.98
N ALA A 196 -24.09 -14.49 -8.40
CA ALA A 196 -24.46 -13.28 -9.12
C ALA A 196 -23.22 -12.58 -9.69
N ALA A 197 -22.14 -12.51 -8.92
CA ALA A 197 -20.88 -11.90 -9.34
C ALA A 197 -20.27 -12.62 -10.56
N TYR A 198 -20.24 -13.94 -10.57
CA TYR A 198 -19.71 -14.73 -11.69
C TYR A 198 -20.53 -14.56 -12.97
N LYS A 199 -21.86 -14.57 -12.87
CA LYS A 199 -22.74 -14.32 -14.02
C LYS A 199 -22.53 -12.91 -14.59
N ALA A 200 -22.44 -11.92 -13.72
CA ALA A 200 -22.17 -10.55 -14.13
C ALA A 200 -20.79 -10.39 -14.76
N LEU A 201 -19.74 -11.02 -14.20
CA LEU A 201 -18.39 -11.01 -14.78
C LEU A 201 -18.37 -11.62 -16.17
N GLU A 202 -19.07 -12.73 -16.39
CA GLU A 202 -19.19 -13.36 -17.70
C GLU A 202 -19.90 -12.45 -18.71
N ALA A 203 -20.95 -11.77 -18.30
CA ALA A 203 -21.69 -10.81 -19.13
C ALA A 203 -20.90 -9.55 -19.50
N LEU A 204 -19.84 -9.24 -18.78
CA LEU A 204 -18.94 -8.13 -19.12
C LEU A 204 -18.00 -8.43 -20.30
N LYS A 205 -17.92 -9.65 -20.79
CA LYS A 205 -17.07 -9.98 -21.93
C LYS A 205 -17.60 -9.39 -23.24
N PRO A 206 -16.73 -8.90 -24.16
CA PRO A 206 -15.28 -8.78 -24.01
C PRO A 206 -14.88 -7.60 -23.10
N ILE A 207 -13.96 -7.87 -22.17
CA ILE A 207 -13.36 -6.88 -21.26
C ILE A 207 -11.84 -6.96 -21.34
N LYS A 208 -11.16 -5.81 -21.38
CA LYS A 208 -9.71 -5.72 -21.32
C LYS A 208 -9.24 -5.82 -19.87
N LEU A 209 -8.35 -6.76 -19.61
CA LEU A 209 -7.86 -7.04 -18.26
C LEU A 209 -6.40 -6.64 -18.11
N VAL A 210 -6.09 -5.99 -17.00
CA VAL A 210 -4.75 -5.60 -16.60
C VAL A 210 -4.42 -6.19 -15.22
N ASP A 211 -3.14 -6.36 -14.94
CA ASP A 211 -2.65 -6.81 -13.63
C ASP A 211 -2.16 -5.65 -12.75
N PHE A 212 -1.93 -4.47 -13.35
CA PHE A 212 -1.35 -3.32 -12.67
C PHE A 212 -2.08 -2.01 -13.03
N THR A 213 -2.30 -1.16 -12.03
CA THR A 213 -3.06 0.09 -12.18
C THR A 213 -2.50 1.04 -13.25
N GLY A 214 -1.17 1.15 -13.35
CA GLY A 214 -0.54 1.98 -14.36
C GLY A 214 -0.83 1.55 -15.81
N GLN A 215 -1.21 0.30 -16.05
CA GLN A 215 -1.68 -0.14 -17.38
C GLN A 215 -3.10 0.38 -17.63
N MET A 216 -4.01 0.28 -16.65
CA MET A 216 -5.36 0.84 -16.78
C MET A 216 -5.32 2.35 -17.03
N GLU A 217 -4.47 3.07 -16.29
CA GLU A 217 -4.23 4.49 -16.51
C GLU A 217 -3.82 4.78 -17.95
N LYS A 218 -2.82 4.06 -18.48
CA LYS A 218 -2.37 4.21 -19.87
C LYS A 218 -3.48 3.91 -20.88
N MET A 219 -4.27 2.86 -20.65
CA MET A 219 -5.37 2.48 -21.57
C MET A 219 -6.51 3.51 -21.57
N LEU A 220 -6.82 4.11 -20.42
CA LEU A 220 -7.75 5.24 -20.33
C LEU A 220 -7.19 6.48 -21.04
N LEU A 221 -5.92 6.81 -20.84
CA LEU A 221 -5.26 7.97 -21.46
C LEU A 221 -5.16 7.81 -22.99
N SER A 222 -4.84 6.63 -23.50
CA SER A 222 -4.73 6.35 -24.94
C SER A 222 -6.08 6.13 -25.63
N ALA A 223 -7.20 6.17 -24.90
CA ALA A 223 -8.53 5.80 -25.38
C ALA A 223 -8.70 4.34 -25.83
N GLU A 224 -7.80 3.47 -25.44
CA GLU A 224 -7.96 2.03 -25.64
C GLU A 224 -9.07 1.46 -24.76
N VAL A 225 -9.27 2.05 -23.58
CA VAL A 225 -10.42 1.84 -22.69
C VAL A 225 -11.19 3.14 -22.59
N SER A 226 -12.50 3.09 -22.77
CA SER A 226 -13.40 4.24 -22.62
C SER A 226 -13.99 4.34 -21.23
N MET A 227 -14.16 3.23 -20.52
CA MET A 227 -14.58 3.12 -19.13
C MET A 227 -13.95 1.88 -18.48
N GLY A 228 -13.45 2.03 -17.26
CA GLY A 228 -12.83 0.89 -16.55
C GLY A 228 -12.85 1.06 -15.05
N VAL A 229 -12.71 -0.07 -14.37
CA VAL A 229 -12.51 -0.08 -12.91
C VAL A 229 -11.16 0.56 -12.59
N ILE A 230 -11.14 1.51 -11.66
CA ILE A 230 -9.91 2.16 -11.21
C ILE A 230 -10.15 2.80 -9.83
N HIS A 231 -9.11 3.14 -9.11
CA HIS A 231 -9.22 3.98 -7.91
C HIS A 231 -9.10 5.48 -8.26
N ASP A 232 -9.74 6.31 -7.47
CA ASP A 232 -9.85 7.76 -7.67
C ASP A 232 -8.50 8.46 -7.85
N SER A 233 -7.49 8.15 -7.03
CA SER A 233 -6.16 8.75 -7.14
C SER A 233 -5.45 8.38 -8.47
N GLY A 234 -5.80 7.25 -9.08
CA GLY A 234 -5.32 6.84 -10.40
C GLY A 234 -5.83 7.75 -11.53
N VAL A 235 -6.93 8.46 -11.29
CA VAL A 235 -7.50 9.45 -12.22
C VAL A 235 -7.06 10.86 -11.85
N TYR A 236 -7.25 11.27 -10.59
CA TYR A 236 -7.03 12.65 -10.15
C TYR A 236 -5.60 13.16 -10.33
N ARG A 237 -4.59 12.28 -10.23
CA ARG A 237 -3.21 12.69 -10.49
C ARG A 237 -2.95 13.17 -11.92
N TYR A 238 -3.78 12.77 -12.88
CA TYR A 238 -3.69 13.21 -14.27
C TYR A 238 -4.52 14.46 -14.56
N GLU A 239 -5.61 14.68 -13.82
CA GLU A 239 -6.35 15.94 -13.91
C GLU A 239 -5.51 17.17 -13.51
N GLY A 240 -4.73 17.04 -12.44
CA GLY A 240 -3.83 18.10 -11.96
C GLY A 240 -2.75 18.51 -12.97
N ALA A 241 -2.51 17.70 -13.99
CA ALA A 241 -1.56 17.97 -15.07
C ALA A 241 -2.22 18.61 -16.31
N ASN A 242 -3.51 19.01 -16.25
CA ASN A 242 -4.28 19.59 -17.37
C ASN A 242 -4.30 18.73 -18.64
N MET A 243 -4.17 17.41 -18.54
CA MET A 243 -3.75 16.68 -19.72
C MET A 243 -4.78 15.73 -20.31
N GLN A 244 -5.92 15.42 -19.61
CA GLN A 244 -6.67 14.30 -20.16
C GLN A 244 -8.18 14.36 -19.95
N PRO A 245 -8.94 13.97 -20.96
CA PRO A 245 -10.37 13.85 -20.89
C PRO A 245 -10.81 12.56 -20.16
N VAL A 246 -10.27 12.33 -18.95
CA VAL A 246 -10.62 11.22 -18.09
C VAL A 246 -11.08 11.76 -16.74
N ASP A 247 -12.24 11.28 -16.25
CA ASP A 247 -12.77 11.66 -14.94
C ASP A 247 -13.14 10.40 -14.13
N PHE A 248 -13.34 10.57 -12.84
CA PHE A 248 -13.74 9.52 -11.91
C PHE A 248 -15.21 9.62 -11.54
N ALA A 249 -15.91 8.52 -11.54
CA ALA A 249 -17.27 8.39 -11.08
C ALA A 249 -17.37 7.47 -9.86
N SER A 250 -18.15 7.93 -8.87
CA SER A 250 -18.59 7.12 -7.72
C SER A 250 -20.03 6.69 -7.98
N PRO A 251 -20.23 5.40 -8.37
CA PRO A 251 -21.58 4.87 -8.61
C PRO A 251 -22.47 4.93 -7.37
N SER A 252 -23.77 5.02 -7.58
CA SER A 252 -24.78 5.15 -6.50
C SER A 252 -24.85 3.97 -5.55
N GLU A 253 -24.43 2.77 -6.01
CA GLU A 253 -24.34 1.59 -5.17
C GLU A 253 -23.18 1.63 -4.17
N GLY A 254 -22.35 2.68 -4.27
CA GLY A 254 -21.18 2.92 -3.43
C GLY A 254 -19.87 2.54 -4.12
N VAL A 255 -18.77 2.92 -3.48
CA VAL A 255 -17.40 2.64 -3.90
C VAL A 255 -16.67 1.87 -2.80
N MET A 256 -15.75 0.99 -3.18
CA MET A 256 -15.01 0.21 -2.19
C MET A 256 -13.72 0.91 -1.78
N ALA A 257 -13.35 0.73 -0.52
CA ALA A 257 -12.08 1.24 0.00
C ALA A 257 -10.90 0.43 -0.55
N LEU A 258 -9.84 1.14 -0.92
CA LEU A 258 -8.52 0.59 -1.20
C LEU A 258 -7.55 1.18 -0.16
N GLU A 259 -7.35 0.45 0.93
CA GLU A 259 -6.51 0.91 2.03
C GLU A 259 -5.04 0.61 1.76
N GLN A 260 -4.19 1.58 2.00
CA GLN A 260 -2.73 1.46 2.07
C GLN A 260 -2.34 1.23 3.52
N VAL A 261 -1.86 0.04 3.83
CA VAL A 261 -1.67 -0.42 5.21
C VAL A 261 -0.20 -0.68 5.49
N LEU A 262 0.26 -0.19 6.64
CA LEU A 262 1.56 -0.54 7.22
C LEU A 262 1.37 -1.52 8.38
N ASN A 263 2.26 -2.49 8.47
CA ASN A 263 2.30 -3.42 9.59
C ASN A 263 3.74 -3.84 9.92
N VAL A 264 3.98 -4.22 11.15
CA VAL A 264 5.29 -4.63 11.66
C VAL A 264 5.39 -6.15 11.66
N THR A 265 6.53 -6.69 11.23
CA THR A 265 6.81 -8.12 11.31
C THR A 265 7.22 -8.51 12.75
N PRO A 266 6.64 -9.58 13.34
CA PRO A 266 6.91 -9.94 14.74
C PRO A 266 8.37 -10.22 15.03
N GLY A 267 9.15 -10.70 14.05
CA GLY A 267 10.57 -11.02 14.18
C GLY A 267 11.54 -9.86 14.01
N SER A 268 11.05 -8.65 13.70
CA SER A 268 11.88 -7.45 13.51
C SER A 268 12.80 -7.22 14.73
N LYS A 269 14.07 -6.92 14.46
CA LYS A 269 15.07 -6.57 15.49
C LYS A 269 15.07 -5.08 15.83
N VAL A 270 14.30 -4.28 15.07
CA VAL A 270 14.21 -2.83 15.22
C VAL A 270 12.75 -2.38 15.36
N LYS A 271 11.96 -3.10 16.15
CA LYS A 271 10.50 -2.87 16.31
C LYS A 271 10.15 -1.44 16.70
N GLU A 272 10.89 -0.84 17.63
CA GLU A 272 10.64 0.55 18.05
C GLU A 272 10.80 1.52 16.87
N LEU A 273 11.80 1.28 16.03
CA LEU A 273 12.01 2.08 14.83
C LEU A 273 10.92 1.81 13.77
N ALA A 274 10.43 0.57 13.68
CA ALA A 274 9.31 0.22 12.80
C ALA A 274 8.01 0.90 13.24
N PHE A 275 7.73 0.95 14.53
CA PHE A 275 6.59 1.70 15.07
C PHE A 275 6.75 3.20 14.89
N ALA A 276 7.95 3.74 15.13
CA ALA A 276 8.25 5.14 14.88
C ALA A 276 8.05 5.53 13.41
N TYR A 277 8.37 4.62 12.47
CA TYR A 277 8.12 4.83 11.04
C TYR A 277 6.61 4.89 10.73
N ILE A 278 5.80 4.00 11.28
CA ILE A 278 4.34 4.04 11.11
C ILE A 278 3.78 5.34 11.70
N ASP A 279 4.23 5.71 12.89
CA ASP A 279 3.80 6.96 13.55
C ASP A 279 4.17 8.19 12.73
N TYR A 280 5.39 8.22 12.19
CA TYR A 280 5.86 9.27 11.29
C TYR A 280 5.00 9.37 10.02
N MET A 281 4.65 8.25 9.41
CA MET A 281 3.79 8.20 8.22
C MET A 281 2.35 8.67 8.50
N LEU A 282 1.92 8.70 9.76
CA LEU A 282 0.62 9.23 10.17
C LEU A 282 0.66 10.72 10.55
N ARG A 283 1.81 11.37 10.60
CA ARG A 283 1.90 12.81 10.93
C ARG A 283 1.14 13.66 9.90
N PRO A 284 0.44 14.71 10.33
CA PRO A 284 -0.35 15.55 9.42
C PRO A 284 0.45 16.19 8.29
N ASP A 285 1.69 16.61 8.54
CA ASP A 285 2.59 17.20 7.55
C ASP A 285 3.05 16.18 6.50
N VAL A 286 3.44 14.98 6.92
CA VAL A 286 3.83 13.88 6.04
C VAL A 286 2.63 13.41 5.19
N GLN A 287 1.47 13.29 5.82
CA GLN A 287 0.24 12.91 5.12
C GLN A 287 -0.22 13.98 4.14
N LYS A 288 -0.12 15.27 4.49
CA LYS A 288 -0.41 16.38 3.55
C LYS A 288 0.50 16.30 2.34
N LEU A 289 1.81 16.21 2.54
CA LEU A 289 2.80 16.13 1.46
C LEU A 289 2.50 14.97 0.51
N LEU A 290 2.25 13.79 1.04
CA LEU A 290 1.95 12.61 0.22
C LEU A 290 0.58 12.71 -0.45
N ALA A 291 -0.47 13.16 0.26
CA ALA A 291 -1.81 13.34 -0.31
C ALA A 291 -1.79 14.27 -1.52
N GLU A 292 -1.09 15.39 -1.41
CA GLU A 292 -0.98 16.38 -2.50
C GLU A 292 -0.10 15.91 -3.65
N ALA A 293 0.91 15.08 -3.38
CA ALA A 293 1.82 14.55 -4.41
C ALA A 293 1.21 13.41 -5.23
N VAL A 294 0.40 12.53 -4.60
CA VAL A 294 -0.10 11.30 -5.22
C VAL A 294 -1.62 11.15 -5.20
N TRP A 295 -2.34 12.13 -4.68
CA TRP A 295 -3.81 12.16 -4.62
C TRP A 295 -4.44 11.01 -3.83
N TYR A 296 -3.77 10.53 -2.77
CA TYR A 296 -4.35 9.60 -1.82
C TYR A 296 -5.04 10.34 -0.67
N SER A 297 -6.17 9.83 -0.23
CA SER A 297 -6.91 10.39 0.91
C SER A 297 -6.22 10.04 2.22
N PRO A 298 -5.84 11.03 3.04
CA PRO A 298 -5.10 10.80 4.28
C PRO A 298 -5.96 10.11 5.34
N ALA A 299 -5.35 9.24 6.15
CA ALA A 299 -6.04 8.58 7.26
C ALA A 299 -6.15 9.49 8.49
N ASN A 300 -5.25 10.46 8.67
CA ASN A 300 -5.24 11.36 9.82
C ASN A 300 -6.23 12.53 9.61
N LYS A 301 -7.25 12.61 10.48
CA LYS A 301 -8.33 13.62 10.43
C LYS A 301 -7.88 15.06 10.69
N LYS A 302 -6.64 15.27 11.18
CA LYS A 302 -6.07 16.61 11.41
C LYS A 302 -5.42 17.20 10.15
N VAL A 303 -5.27 16.44 9.08
CA VAL A 303 -4.68 16.93 7.82
C VAL A 303 -5.58 18.01 7.22
N LYS A 304 -4.96 19.11 6.82
CA LYS A 304 -5.61 20.21 6.12
C LYS A 304 -5.01 20.31 4.73
N LEU A 305 -5.77 19.92 3.72
CA LEU A 305 -5.38 19.99 2.33
C LEU A 305 -5.77 21.31 1.69
N ASP A 306 -5.09 21.66 0.60
CA ASP A 306 -5.50 22.77 -0.22
C ASP A 306 -6.86 22.46 -0.90
N ALA A 307 -7.68 23.50 -1.16
CA ALA A 307 -9.07 23.36 -1.59
C ALA A 307 -9.27 22.43 -2.80
N LYS A 308 -8.33 22.42 -3.76
CA LYS A 308 -8.41 21.56 -4.95
C LYS A 308 -8.35 20.06 -4.62
N TYR A 309 -7.58 19.69 -3.59
CA TYR A 309 -7.47 18.30 -3.13
C TYR A 309 -8.64 17.94 -2.20
N ASP A 310 -9.00 18.86 -1.30
CA ASP A 310 -10.09 18.68 -0.34
C ASP A 310 -11.44 18.46 -1.04
N ALA A 311 -11.66 19.10 -2.17
CA ALA A 311 -12.86 18.92 -2.98
C ALA A 311 -13.04 17.47 -3.49
N LYS A 312 -11.94 16.76 -3.76
CA LYS A 312 -11.94 15.44 -4.42
C LYS A 312 -11.61 14.29 -3.47
N LEU A 313 -10.70 14.49 -2.53
CA LEU A 313 -10.26 13.46 -1.61
C LEU A 313 -11.24 13.23 -0.46
N LEU A 314 -11.12 12.07 0.17
CA LEU A 314 -11.97 11.63 1.29
C LEU A 314 -11.42 12.22 2.61
N THR A 315 -11.73 13.47 2.85
CA THR A 315 -11.15 14.28 3.95
C THR A 315 -12.13 14.60 5.07
N THR A 316 -13.38 14.13 4.95
CA THR A 316 -14.39 14.32 5.99
C THR A 316 -14.95 12.98 6.48
N PRO A 317 -15.47 12.92 7.74
CA PRO A 317 -16.09 11.71 8.26
C PRO A 317 -17.19 11.15 7.36
N GLU A 318 -17.99 12.02 6.75
CA GLU A 318 -19.12 11.64 5.90
C GLU A 318 -18.63 11.00 4.59
N LYS A 319 -17.63 11.59 3.94
CA LYS A 319 -17.02 11.03 2.72
C LYS A 319 -16.41 9.66 2.99
N VAL A 320 -15.73 9.51 4.12
CA VAL A 320 -15.08 8.26 4.53
C VAL A 320 -16.12 7.19 4.92
N ALA A 321 -17.20 7.58 5.62
CA ALA A 321 -18.26 6.67 6.01
C ALA A 321 -19.05 6.10 4.82
N ALA A 322 -19.02 6.79 3.66
CA ALA A 322 -19.62 6.30 2.43
C ALA A 322 -18.85 5.15 1.75
N LEU A 323 -17.59 4.91 2.17
CA LEU A 323 -16.76 3.82 1.65
C LEU A 323 -17.27 2.45 2.15
N ILE A 324 -17.33 1.51 1.24
CA ILE A 324 -17.58 0.11 1.56
C ILE A 324 -16.23 -0.55 1.85
N GLN A 325 -16.00 -0.97 3.08
CA GLN A 325 -14.81 -1.75 3.44
C GLN A 325 -15.02 -3.22 3.05
N PRO A 326 -14.16 -3.79 2.19
CA PRO A 326 -14.21 -5.21 1.85
C PRO A 326 -14.00 -6.10 3.08
N ASP A 327 -14.70 -7.22 3.15
CA ASP A 327 -14.36 -8.29 4.09
C ASP A 327 -13.27 -9.20 3.49
N TRP A 328 -12.02 -8.76 3.62
CA TRP A 328 -10.88 -9.49 3.09
C TRP A 328 -10.65 -10.83 3.79
N LYS A 329 -11.03 -10.95 5.07
CA LYS A 329 -10.97 -12.22 5.80
C LYS A 329 -11.89 -13.25 5.15
N TRP A 330 -13.13 -12.85 4.85
CA TRP A 330 -14.10 -13.69 4.16
C TRP A 330 -13.62 -14.06 2.75
N TYR A 331 -13.11 -13.10 2.00
CA TYR A 331 -12.62 -13.30 0.63
C TYR A 331 -11.44 -14.28 0.60
N ASN A 332 -10.43 -14.05 1.43
CA ASN A 332 -9.20 -14.83 1.44
C ASN A 332 -9.42 -16.28 1.89
N ALA A 333 -10.41 -16.53 2.77
CA ALA A 333 -10.82 -17.89 3.16
C ALA A 333 -11.41 -18.70 1.99
N ARG A 334 -11.75 -18.05 0.87
CA ARG A 334 -12.37 -18.65 -0.33
C ARG A 334 -11.55 -18.42 -1.59
N ARG A 335 -10.37 -17.89 -1.44
CA ARG A 335 -9.57 -17.37 -2.56
C ARG A 335 -9.30 -18.43 -3.63
N GLU A 336 -8.92 -19.63 -3.25
CA GLU A 336 -8.61 -20.71 -4.18
C GLU A 336 -9.80 -21.06 -5.08
N ASP A 337 -10.99 -21.20 -4.49
CA ASP A 337 -12.22 -21.49 -5.22
C ASP A 337 -12.62 -20.32 -6.15
N ILE A 338 -12.49 -19.09 -5.63
CA ILE A 338 -12.78 -17.87 -6.40
C ILE A 338 -11.83 -17.78 -7.60
N ASP A 339 -10.53 -17.91 -7.39
CA ASP A 339 -9.51 -17.81 -8.43
C ASP A 339 -9.67 -18.88 -9.51
N ALA A 340 -9.98 -20.13 -9.12
CA ALA A 340 -10.26 -21.22 -10.03
C ALA A 340 -11.51 -20.92 -10.91
N ARG A 341 -12.59 -20.46 -10.29
CA ARG A 341 -13.83 -20.15 -11.00
C ARG A 341 -13.69 -18.96 -11.94
N VAL A 342 -13.08 -17.88 -11.46
CA VAL A 342 -12.81 -16.66 -12.25
C VAL A 342 -11.91 -16.99 -13.44
N THR A 343 -10.86 -17.76 -13.22
CA THR A 343 -9.94 -18.17 -14.30
C THR A 343 -10.69 -18.93 -15.40
N LYS A 344 -11.62 -19.82 -15.03
CA LYS A 344 -12.47 -20.54 -15.98
C LYS A 344 -13.37 -19.59 -16.78
N ILE A 345 -14.00 -18.62 -16.12
CA ILE A 345 -14.86 -17.61 -16.76
C ILE A 345 -14.07 -16.76 -17.77
N LEU A 346 -12.86 -16.32 -17.38
CA LEU A 346 -12.07 -15.40 -18.19
C LEU A 346 -11.33 -16.09 -19.37
N LYS A 347 -11.09 -17.40 -19.28
CA LYS A 347 -10.45 -18.18 -20.36
C LYS A 347 -11.43 -18.76 -21.38
N GLY A 348 -12.69 -18.96 -21.00
CA GLY A 348 -13.78 -19.42 -21.88
C GLY A 348 -14.46 -18.25 -22.55
#